data_c73985c141539b36598f9267d43c11e9
#
_entry.id   c73985c141539b36598f9267d43c11e9
#
_cell.length_a   1.000
_cell.length_b   1.000
_cell.length_c   1.000
_cell.angle_alpha   90.00
_cell.angle_beta   90.00
_cell.angle_gamma   90.00
#
_symmetry.space_group_name_H-M   'P 1'
#
loop_
_entity.id
_entity.type
_entity.pdbx_description
1 polymer ?
#
loop_
_entity_poly.entity_id
_entity_poly.type
_entity_poly.pdbx_seq_one_letter_code
_entity_poly.pdbx_strand_id
1 'polypeptide(L)'
;MSHAGDVSTAVDMRALVRGLACYREPDHARSIIELVITAVPLALLWFAMWLSLEISYGLCLLLAVPAAGFLVRLFMIQHDCGHGAFFRHRGSNDWVGRVIGVLTLTPYDFWRRTHAMHHATSGNLERRGMGDVDTLTVREYLSRSGWGRLRYRLYRHPIVLFGIGPAFLFFVQQRLPIGLLRAGWQPWFSAMATNVAIAVMAALMIWLIGVVPFLLVHLPIMLLGASVGVWLFYVQHQFEHTYWTHNEDWNLQDAALRGSSYYDLPGVLRWFTANIGVHHVHHLCSRIPFYRLPAALRHYPELAESGRLTLVQSFSCVRLVLWDEARRRLISFRELQTDHRACAHVPFSTSSTP
;
A
#
# COMPACT_ATOMS: atom_id res chain seq x y z
N MET A 1 37.42 -31.25 -7.01
CA MET A 1 36.39 -31.14 -5.96
C MET A 1 35.16 -30.52 -6.62
N SER A 2 34.11 -31.27 -6.64
CA SER A 2 32.89 -31.11 -7.44
C SER A 2 32.10 -29.91 -6.91
N HIS A 3 31.81 -28.96 -7.79
CA HIS A 3 30.76 -27.94 -7.54
C HIS A 3 29.41 -28.68 -7.54
N ALA A 4 28.82 -28.79 -6.36
CA ALA A 4 27.43 -29.20 -6.19
C ALA A 4 26.55 -28.15 -6.85
N GLY A 5 25.83 -28.57 -7.87
CA GLY A 5 24.95 -27.71 -8.65
C GLY A 5 23.81 -27.15 -7.80
N ASP A 6 23.66 -25.86 -7.90
CA ASP A 6 22.48 -25.11 -7.51
C ASP A 6 21.35 -25.47 -8.47
N VAL A 7 20.60 -26.56 -8.16
CA VAL A 7 19.35 -26.89 -8.83
C VAL A 7 18.28 -26.02 -8.19
N SER A 8 18.36 -24.70 -8.43
CA SER A 8 17.22 -23.82 -8.36
C SER A 8 16.24 -24.32 -9.41
N THR A 9 15.19 -25.02 -9.00
CA THR A 9 14.04 -25.32 -9.83
C THR A 9 13.44 -24.00 -10.25
N ALA A 10 13.82 -23.52 -11.43
CA ALA A 10 13.22 -22.35 -12.05
C ALA A 10 11.73 -22.66 -12.23
N VAL A 11 10.90 -22.14 -11.34
CA VAL A 11 9.44 -22.25 -11.45
C VAL A 11 9.07 -21.74 -12.84
N ASP A 12 8.42 -22.58 -13.65
CA ASP A 12 7.90 -22.11 -14.93
C ASP A 12 6.87 -21.02 -14.67
N MET A 13 7.33 -19.77 -14.75
CA MET A 13 6.53 -18.58 -14.47
C MET A 13 5.26 -18.53 -15.32
N ARG A 14 5.32 -19.04 -16.56
CA ARG A 14 4.15 -19.12 -17.44
C ARG A 14 3.15 -20.16 -16.93
N ALA A 15 3.62 -21.27 -16.42
CA ALA A 15 2.76 -22.30 -15.81
C ALA A 15 2.12 -21.78 -14.52
N LEU A 16 2.88 -21.09 -13.66
CA LEU A 16 2.38 -20.46 -12.44
C LEU A 16 1.29 -19.43 -12.74
N VAL A 17 1.52 -18.49 -13.65
CA VAL A 17 0.52 -17.47 -14.03
C VAL A 17 -0.74 -18.09 -14.64
N ARG A 18 -0.59 -19.15 -15.46
CA ARG A 18 -1.74 -19.91 -15.98
C ARG A 18 -2.51 -20.62 -14.87
N GLY A 19 -1.82 -21.22 -13.92
CA GLY A 19 -2.44 -21.88 -12.77
C GLY A 19 -3.16 -20.90 -11.87
N LEU A 20 -2.60 -19.72 -11.60
CA LEU A 20 -3.25 -18.66 -10.84
C LEU A 20 -4.50 -18.09 -11.52
N ALA A 21 -4.63 -18.23 -12.84
CA ALA A 21 -5.79 -17.73 -13.59
C ALA A 21 -7.12 -18.39 -13.17
N CYS A 22 -7.11 -19.63 -12.64
CA CYS A 22 -8.33 -20.30 -12.15
C CYS A 22 -8.97 -19.62 -10.94
N TYR A 23 -8.24 -18.75 -10.21
CA TYR A 23 -8.75 -18.00 -9.07
C TYR A 23 -9.36 -16.65 -9.44
N ARG A 24 -9.30 -16.22 -10.71
CA ARG A 24 -9.75 -14.88 -11.16
C ARG A 24 -11.27 -14.71 -11.18
N GLU A 25 -12.02 -15.81 -11.26
CA GLU A 25 -13.48 -15.73 -11.34
C GLU A 25 -14.08 -15.36 -9.98
N PRO A 26 -14.73 -14.18 -9.83
CA PRO A 26 -15.38 -13.82 -8.58
C PRO A 26 -16.66 -14.64 -8.34
N ASP A 27 -16.88 -14.97 -7.09
CA ASP A 27 -18.14 -15.53 -6.62
C ASP A 27 -19.07 -14.38 -6.19
N HIS A 28 -20.20 -14.23 -6.88
CA HIS A 28 -21.10 -13.09 -6.67
C HIS A 28 -21.71 -13.07 -5.25
N ALA A 29 -22.16 -14.23 -4.76
CA ALA A 29 -22.71 -14.34 -3.42
C ALA A 29 -21.66 -14.01 -2.36
N ARG A 30 -20.45 -14.56 -2.53
CA ARG A 30 -19.32 -14.25 -1.65
C ARG A 30 -18.97 -12.77 -1.64
N SER A 31 -18.92 -12.12 -2.79
CA SER A 31 -18.62 -10.68 -2.89
C SER A 31 -19.67 -9.84 -2.16
N ILE A 32 -20.95 -10.17 -2.28
CA ILE A 32 -22.01 -9.48 -1.53
C ILE A 32 -21.85 -9.72 -0.02
N ILE A 33 -21.58 -10.94 0.41
CA ILE A 33 -21.37 -11.26 1.83
C ILE A 33 -20.19 -10.44 2.37
N GLU A 34 -19.05 -10.41 1.65
CA GLU A 34 -17.87 -9.64 2.06
C GLU A 34 -18.15 -8.13 2.17
N LEU A 35 -18.96 -7.59 1.27
CA LEU A 35 -19.39 -6.18 1.33
C LEU A 35 -20.27 -5.93 2.56
N VAL A 36 -21.28 -6.80 2.81
CA VAL A 36 -22.23 -6.65 3.92
C VAL A 36 -21.53 -6.78 5.26
N ILE A 37 -20.72 -7.85 5.48
CA ILE A 37 -19.99 -8.05 6.76
C ILE A 37 -18.89 -7.01 7.00
N THR A 38 -18.61 -6.15 6.01
CA THR A 38 -17.68 -5.03 6.14
C THR A 38 -18.43 -3.72 6.38
N ALA A 39 -19.41 -3.40 5.54
CA ALA A 39 -20.11 -2.11 5.58
C ALA A 39 -21.06 -1.99 6.77
N VAL A 40 -21.80 -3.05 7.09
CA VAL A 40 -22.78 -3.03 8.21
C VAL A 40 -22.08 -2.85 9.55
N PRO A 41 -21.04 -3.63 9.94
CA PRO A 41 -20.34 -3.37 11.20
C PRO A 41 -19.67 -2.00 11.26
N LEU A 42 -19.14 -1.48 10.13
CA LEU A 42 -18.60 -0.12 10.09
C LEU A 42 -19.67 0.91 10.42
N ALA A 43 -20.86 0.80 9.82
CA ALA A 43 -21.98 1.70 10.10
C ALA A 43 -22.47 1.59 11.56
N LEU A 44 -22.56 0.37 12.09
CA LEU A 44 -22.94 0.14 13.49
C LEU A 44 -21.90 0.69 14.47
N LEU A 45 -20.61 0.51 14.20
CA LEU A 45 -19.52 1.09 14.99
C LEU A 45 -19.54 2.61 14.93
N TRP A 46 -19.75 3.19 13.75
CA TRP A 46 -19.88 4.63 13.61
C TRP A 46 -21.04 5.18 14.46
N PHE A 47 -22.18 4.53 14.43
CA PHE A 47 -23.36 4.87 15.26
C PHE A 47 -23.06 4.69 16.76
N ALA A 48 -22.44 3.57 17.15
CA ALA A 48 -22.04 3.32 18.54
C ALA A 48 -21.04 4.36 19.05
N MET A 49 -20.09 4.79 18.21
CA MET A 49 -19.15 5.89 18.53
C MET A 49 -19.89 7.19 18.77
N TRP A 50 -20.87 7.51 17.93
CA TRP A 50 -21.69 8.71 18.15
C TRP A 50 -22.43 8.65 19.49
N LEU A 51 -23.11 7.54 19.80
CA LEU A 51 -23.77 7.37 21.10
C LEU A 51 -22.78 7.40 22.27
N SER A 52 -21.56 6.89 22.09
CA SER A 52 -20.55 6.87 23.15
C SER A 52 -20.05 8.25 23.57
N LEU A 53 -20.27 9.30 22.75
CA LEU A 53 -19.92 10.68 23.11
C LEU A 53 -20.68 11.19 24.35
N GLU A 54 -21.88 10.68 24.60
CA GLU A 54 -22.66 10.97 25.82
C GLU A 54 -22.08 10.32 27.09
N ILE A 55 -21.21 9.31 26.90
CA ILE A 55 -20.61 8.56 28.01
C ILE A 55 -19.17 9.05 28.24
N SER A 56 -18.34 8.93 27.20
CA SER A 56 -16.91 9.26 27.26
C SER A 56 -16.30 9.32 25.86
N TYR A 57 -15.50 10.34 25.58
CA TYR A 57 -14.71 10.42 24.35
C TYR A 57 -13.63 9.32 24.28
N GLY A 58 -13.13 8.86 25.44
CA GLY A 58 -12.22 7.70 25.51
C GLY A 58 -12.84 6.42 24.95
N LEU A 59 -14.14 6.18 25.23
CA LEU A 59 -14.87 5.07 24.66
C LEU A 59 -15.04 5.22 23.13
N CYS A 60 -15.33 6.43 22.66
CA CYS A 60 -15.38 6.72 21.22
C CYS A 60 -14.04 6.39 20.55
N LEU A 61 -12.91 6.80 21.12
CA LEU A 61 -11.58 6.49 20.58
C LEU A 61 -11.26 4.99 20.61
N LEU A 62 -11.69 4.27 21.63
CA LEU A 62 -11.54 2.82 21.68
C LEU A 62 -12.30 2.12 20.55
N LEU A 63 -13.54 2.55 20.29
CA LEU A 63 -14.37 2.02 19.19
C LEU A 63 -13.84 2.46 17.81
N ALA A 64 -13.09 3.56 17.72
CA ALA A 64 -12.46 3.99 16.47
C ALA A 64 -11.44 2.98 15.94
N VAL A 65 -10.82 2.17 16.80
CA VAL A 65 -9.81 1.17 16.39
C VAL A 65 -10.42 0.08 15.50
N PRO A 66 -11.46 -0.65 15.93
CA PRO A 66 -12.12 -1.63 15.05
C PRO A 66 -12.81 -0.94 13.86
N ALA A 67 -13.38 0.26 14.02
CA ALA A 67 -13.99 1.01 12.92
C ALA A 67 -12.97 1.34 11.83
N ALA A 68 -11.77 1.77 12.20
CA ALA A 68 -10.67 1.97 11.25
C ALA A 68 -10.25 0.66 10.55
N GLY A 69 -10.25 -0.47 11.26
CA GLY A 69 -10.03 -1.79 10.66
C GLY A 69 -11.07 -2.11 9.58
N PHE A 70 -12.35 -1.87 9.85
CA PHE A 70 -13.42 -2.04 8.85
C PHE A 70 -13.31 -1.04 7.70
N LEU A 71 -12.88 0.20 7.95
CA LEU A 71 -12.62 1.18 6.89
C LEU A 71 -11.49 0.72 5.97
N VAL A 72 -10.39 0.19 6.51
CA VAL A 72 -9.30 -0.41 5.72
C VAL A 72 -9.82 -1.57 4.89
N ARG A 73 -10.62 -2.47 5.48
CA ARG A 73 -11.21 -3.59 4.75
C ARG A 73 -12.17 -3.12 3.65
N LEU A 74 -12.94 -2.07 3.88
CA LEU A 74 -13.81 -1.45 2.88
C LEU A 74 -12.98 -0.87 1.72
N PHE A 75 -11.84 -0.23 2.03
CA PHE A 75 -10.90 0.23 1.00
C PHE A 75 -10.33 -0.94 0.19
N MET A 76 -10.09 -2.12 0.79
CA MET A 76 -9.64 -3.30 0.05
C MET A 76 -10.73 -3.84 -0.91
N ILE A 77 -12.01 -3.69 -0.58
CA ILE A 77 -13.10 -3.98 -1.52
C ILE A 77 -13.07 -2.99 -2.69
N GLN A 78 -12.88 -1.71 -2.44
CA GLN A 78 -12.69 -0.69 -3.49
C GLN A 78 -11.47 -1.02 -4.36
N HIS A 79 -10.38 -1.47 -3.77
CA HIS A 79 -9.15 -1.88 -4.43
C HIS A 79 -9.41 -3.03 -5.42
N ASP A 80 -10.09 -4.09 -4.99
CA ASP A 80 -10.46 -5.21 -5.85
C ASP A 80 -11.45 -4.79 -6.96
N CYS A 81 -12.38 -3.87 -6.66
CA CYS A 81 -13.21 -3.24 -7.67
C CYS A 81 -12.35 -2.51 -8.72
N GLY A 82 -11.28 -1.83 -8.29
CA GLY A 82 -10.33 -1.15 -9.18
C GLY A 82 -9.65 -2.09 -10.17
N HIS A 83 -9.33 -3.31 -9.75
CA HIS A 83 -8.79 -4.36 -10.61
C HIS A 83 -9.85 -5.11 -11.43
N GLY A 84 -11.14 -4.83 -11.22
CA GLY A 84 -12.25 -5.57 -11.82
C GLY A 84 -12.31 -7.02 -11.33
N ALA A 85 -11.87 -7.26 -10.09
CA ALA A 85 -11.76 -8.57 -9.47
C ALA A 85 -12.94 -8.92 -8.57
N PHE A 86 -13.67 -7.93 -8.03
CA PHE A 86 -14.66 -8.16 -6.99
C PHE A 86 -16.01 -8.64 -7.53
N PHE A 87 -16.47 -8.11 -8.67
CA PHE A 87 -17.65 -8.55 -9.38
C PHE A 87 -17.34 -8.94 -10.82
N ARG A 88 -18.17 -9.81 -11.43
CA ARG A 88 -18.02 -10.19 -12.85
C ARG A 88 -18.21 -9.01 -13.80
N HIS A 89 -19.22 -8.17 -13.52
CA HIS A 89 -19.55 -7.02 -14.36
C HIS A 89 -18.71 -5.80 -13.96
N ARG A 90 -18.07 -5.18 -14.95
CA ARG A 90 -17.27 -3.97 -14.75
C ARG A 90 -18.08 -2.83 -14.15
N GLY A 91 -19.32 -2.62 -14.64
CA GLY A 91 -20.19 -1.57 -14.11
C GLY A 91 -20.46 -1.72 -12.62
N SER A 92 -20.67 -2.96 -12.12
CA SER A 92 -20.85 -3.23 -10.69
C SER A 92 -19.58 -2.87 -9.88
N ASN A 93 -18.41 -3.25 -10.38
CA ASN A 93 -17.14 -2.84 -9.76
C ASN A 93 -17.00 -1.32 -9.71
N ASP A 94 -17.25 -0.64 -10.84
CA ASP A 94 -17.07 0.81 -10.94
C ASP A 94 -18.04 1.58 -10.03
N TRP A 95 -19.32 1.15 -9.94
CA TRP A 95 -20.28 1.81 -9.06
C TRP A 95 -20.02 1.56 -7.58
N VAL A 96 -19.79 0.32 -7.19
CA VAL A 96 -19.44 0.00 -5.79
C VAL A 96 -18.14 0.69 -5.38
N GLY A 97 -17.13 0.68 -6.26
CA GLY A 97 -15.87 1.38 -6.02
C GLY A 97 -16.04 2.89 -5.85
N ARG A 98 -16.91 3.56 -6.64
CA ARG A 98 -17.20 5.00 -6.50
C ARG A 98 -17.91 5.32 -5.19
N VAL A 99 -18.91 4.53 -4.80
CA VAL A 99 -19.61 4.71 -3.53
C VAL A 99 -18.65 4.56 -2.34
N ILE A 100 -17.85 3.49 -2.35
CA ILE A 100 -16.82 3.27 -1.32
C ILE A 100 -15.80 4.42 -1.35
N GLY A 101 -15.43 4.92 -2.53
CA GLY A 101 -14.50 6.02 -2.71
C GLY A 101 -14.92 7.32 -2.01
N VAL A 102 -16.22 7.58 -1.88
CA VAL A 102 -16.75 8.69 -1.07
C VAL A 102 -16.46 8.45 0.41
N LEU A 103 -16.74 7.23 0.91
CA LEU A 103 -16.54 6.84 2.31
C LEU A 103 -15.07 6.78 2.72
N THR A 104 -14.18 6.43 1.79
CA THR A 104 -12.72 6.33 2.00
C THR A 104 -11.96 7.58 1.56
N LEU A 105 -12.65 8.65 1.19
CA LEU A 105 -12.10 9.91 0.67
C LEU A 105 -11.18 9.71 -0.54
N THR A 106 -11.43 8.69 -1.37
CA THR A 106 -10.56 8.30 -2.48
C THR A 106 -11.32 8.34 -3.82
N PRO A 107 -11.05 9.31 -4.71
CA PRO A 107 -11.69 9.37 -6.04
C PRO A 107 -11.38 8.12 -6.86
N TYR A 108 -12.35 7.22 -6.96
CA TYR A 108 -12.16 5.85 -7.45
C TYR A 108 -11.52 5.76 -8.84
N ASP A 109 -12.03 6.45 -9.86
CA ASP A 109 -11.53 6.30 -11.23
C ASP A 109 -10.14 6.93 -11.39
N PHE A 110 -9.85 8.03 -10.68
CA PHE A 110 -8.51 8.63 -10.60
C PHE A 110 -7.54 7.67 -9.91
N TRP A 111 -7.89 7.18 -8.70
CA TRP A 111 -7.08 6.25 -7.93
C TRP A 111 -6.82 4.95 -8.70
N ARG A 112 -7.85 4.35 -9.31
CA ARG A 112 -7.72 3.14 -10.14
C ARG A 112 -6.65 3.31 -11.22
N ARG A 113 -6.62 4.48 -11.87
CA ARG A 113 -5.65 4.76 -12.93
C ARG A 113 -4.22 4.87 -12.38
N THR A 114 -4.01 5.60 -11.29
CA THR A 114 -2.69 5.72 -10.66
C THR A 114 -2.21 4.39 -10.08
N HIS A 115 -3.13 3.60 -9.51
CA HIS A 115 -2.84 2.27 -8.98
C HIS A 115 -2.49 1.26 -10.08
N ALA A 116 -3.15 1.32 -11.23
CA ALA A 116 -2.78 0.52 -12.39
C ALA A 116 -1.37 0.90 -12.93
N MET A 117 -0.99 2.18 -12.85
CA MET A 117 0.37 2.61 -13.20
C MET A 117 1.39 2.07 -12.19
N HIS A 118 1.07 2.10 -10.89
CA HIS A 118 1.90 1.48 -9.85
C HIS A 118 2.15 -0.01 -10.15
N HIS A 119 1.12 -0.80 -10.44
CA HIS A 119 1.29 -2.22 -10.82
C HIS A 119 2.16 -2.42 -12.07
N ALA A 120 2.06 -1.51 -13.03
CA ALA A 120 2.81 -1.59 -14.29
C ALA A 120 4.26 -1.14 -14.18
N THR A 121 4.65 -0.46 -13.09
CA THR A 121 5.99 0.16 -12.97
C THR A 121 6.69 -0.08 -11.63
N SER A 122 6.05 -0.80 -10.71
CA SER A 122 6.63 -1.12 -9.40
C SER A 122 8.01 -1.77 -9.56
N GLY A 123 8.98 -1.32 -8.75
CA GLY A 123 10.36 -1.82 -8.81
C GLY A 123 11.21 -1.27 -9.97
N ASN A 124 10.69 -0.32 -10.78
CA ASN A 124 11.42 0.32 -11.86
C ASN A 124 11.96 1.68 -11.44
N LEU A 125 13.29 1.86 -11.45
CA LEU A 125 13.97 3.07 -10.98
C LEU A 125 13.65 4.32 -11.82
N GLU A 126 13.43 4.19 -13.12
CA GLU A 126 13.12 5.31 -14.01
C GLU A 126 11.64 5.69 -14.02
N ARG A 127 10.75 4.79 -13.59
CA ARG A 127 9.28 4.98 -13.65
C ARG A 127 8.62 5.10 -12.28
N ARG A 128 9.40 5.21 -11.22
CA ARG A 128 8.90 5.39 -9.85
C ARG A 128 8.23 6.77 -9.66
N GLY A 129 7.47 6.91 -8.59
CA GLY A 129 6.87 8.18 -8.15
C GLY A 129 5.38 8.34 -8.40
N MET A 130 4.75 7.45 -9.21
CA MET A 130 3.30 7.48 -9.38
C MET A 130 2.66 6.37 -8.52
N GLY A 131 2.13 6.77 -7.36
CA GLY A 131 1.52 5.82 -6.41
C GLY A 131 2.53 5.03 -5.57
N ASP A 132 3.81 5.41 -5.60
CA ASP A 132 4.89 4.78 -4.83
C ASP A 132 5.32 5.63 -3.64
N VAL A 133 5.98 5.00 -2.67
CA VAL A 133 6.78 5.72 -1.68
C VAL A 133 8.06 6.19 -2.36
N ASP A 134 8.30 7.51 -2.36
CA ASP A 134 9.50 8.08 -3.00
C ASP A 134 10.77 7.51 -2.35
N THR A 135 11.50 6.70 -3.12
CA THR A 135 12.68 5.97 -2.69
C THR A 135 13.87 6.39 -3.55
N LEU A 136 14.86 7.05 -2.93
CA LEU A 136 16.07 7.44 -3.62
C LEU A 136 17.12 6.33 -3.57
N THR A 137 17.92 6.25 -4.63
CA THR A 137 19.18 5.49 -4.56
C THR A 137 20.18 6.21 -3.65
N VAL A 138 21.18 5.50 -3.16
CA VAL A 138 22.29 6.09 -2.39
C VAL A 138 22.95 7.21 -3.19
N ARG A 139 23.21 6.99 -4.47
CA ARG A 139 23.84 7.97 -5.38
C ARG A 139 22.99 9.23 -5.51
N GLU A 140 21.69 9.09 -5.73
CA GLU A 140 20.76 10.22 -5.84
C GLU A 140 20.66 11.02 -4.54
N TYR A 141 20.63 10.33 -3.41
CA TYR A 141 20.60 10.99 -2.11
C TYR A 141 21.88 11.80 -1.84
N LEU A 142 23.05 11.23 -2.13
CA LEU A 142 24.34 11.89 -1.95
C LEU A 142 24.55 13.07 -2.89
N SER A 143 23.98 13.04 -4.12
CA SER A 143 24.03 14.13 -5.07
C SER A 143 23.16 15.35 -4.69
N ARG A 144 22.20 15.17 -3.75
CA ARG A 144 21.34 16.28 -3.30
C ARG A 144 22.09 17.26 -2.40
N SER A 145 21.68 18.53 -2.47
CA SER A 145 22.12 19.56 -1.52
C SER A 145 21.80 19.19 -0.07
N GLY A 146 22.42 19.84 0.90
CA GLY A 146 22.12 19.62 2.33
C GLY A 146 20.65 19.79 2.66
N TRP A 147 19.99 20.81 2.06
CA TRP A 147 18.55 21.04 2.21
C TRP A 147 17.72 19.90 1.56
N GLY A 148 18.12 19.44 0.37
CA GLY A 148 17.47 18.32 -0.30
C GLY A 148 17.55 17.02 0.50
N ARG A 149 18.70 16.75 1.15
CA ARG A 149 18.88 15.61 2.05
C ARG A 149 18.03 15.74 3.31
N LEU A 150 17.95 16.94 3.90
CA LEU A 150 17.11 17.19 5.07
C LEU A 150 15.63 16.97 4.74
N ARG A 151 15.15 17.52 3.62
CA ARG A 151 13.77 17.34 3.15
C ARG A 151 13.43 15.86 2.94
N TYR A 152 14.33 15.07 2.35
CA TYR A 152 14.11 13.64 2.19
C TYR A 152 14.10 12.90 3.53
N ARG A 153 14.97 13.24 4.49
CA ARG A 153 14.96 12.68 5.85
C ARG A 153 13.67 12.99 6.58
N LEU A 154 13.15 14.21 6.48
CA LEU A 154 11.87 14.59 7.07
C LEU A 154 10.71 13.81 6.44
N TYR A 155 10.70 13.68 5.11
CA TYR A 155 9.72 12.87 4.39
C TYR A 155 9.71 11.41 4.85
N ARG A 156 10.90 10.80 5.04
CA ARG A 156 11.04 9.41 5.49
C ARG A 156 10.94 9.24 7.01
N HIS A 157 10.72 10.31 7.77
CA HIS A 157 10.54 10.22 9.22
C HIS A 157 9.21 9.53 9.55
N PRO A 158 9.18 8.53 10.46
CA PRO A 158 7.97 7.73 10.73
C PRO A 158 6.72 8.55 11.06
N ILE A 159 6.84 9.61 11.86
CA ILE A 159 5.72 10.50 12.20
C ILE A 159 5.17 11.19 10.96
N VAL A 160 6.05 11.62 10.03
CA VAL A 160 5.61 12.24 8.77
C VAL A 160 5.00 11.18 7.87
N LEU A 161 5.67 10.05 7.68
CA LEU A 161 5.27 9.03 6.72
C LEU A 161 3.98 8.30 7.12
N PHE A 162 3.76 8.04 8.40
CA PHE A 162 2.60 7.25 8.89
C PHE A 162 1.58 8.07 9.70
N GLY A 163 1.86 9.33 10.00
CA GLY A 163 0.95 10.22 10.71
C GLY A 163 0.47 11.37 9.84
N ILE A 164 1.34 12.33 9.56
CA ILE A 164 1.00 13.56 8.82
C ILE A 164 0.73 13.26 7.34
N GLY A 165 1.57 12.42 6.72
CA GLY A 165 1.49 12.08 5.30
C GLY A 165 0.16 11.45 4.89
N PRO A 166 -0.36 10.43 5.60
CA PRO A 166 -1.68 9.87 5.34
C PRO A 166 -2.81 10.87 5.45
N ALA A 167 -2.78 11.72 6.48
CA ALA A 167 -3.76 12.82 6.62
C ALA A 167 -3.69 13.76 5.41
N PHE A 168 -2.50 14.23 5.05
CA PHE A 168 -2.31 15.08 3.86
C PHE A 168 -2.76 14.38 2.58
N LEU A 169 -2.40 13.11 2.40
CA LEU A 169 -2.78 12.33 1.21
C LEU A 169 -4.30 12.29 1.03
N PHE A 170 -5.05 11.85 2.05
CA PHE A 170 -6.49 11.64 1.91
C PHE A 170 -7.32 12.92 2.02
N PHE A 171 -6.93 13.89 2.85
CA PHE A 171 -7.71 15.12 3.02
C PHE A 171 -7.34 16.24 2.04
N VAL A 172 -6.12 16.21 1.45
CA VAL A 172 -5.63 17.28 0.58
C VAL A 172 -5.26 16.77 -0.81
N GLN A 173 -4.31 15.84 -0.90
CA GLN A 173 -3.75 15.44 -2.20
C GLN A 173 -4.77 14.73 -3.09
N GLN A 174 -5.61 13.86 -2.52
CA GLN A 174 -6.68 13.17 -3.25
C GLN A 174 -7.83 14.10 -3.69
N ARG A 175 -7.84 15.37 -3.25
CA ARG A 175 -8.87 16.34 -3.69
C ARG A 175 -8.63 16.86 -5.11
N LEU A 176 -7.44 16.68 -5.64
CA LEU A 176 -7.05 17.06 -7.00
C LEU A 176 -6.41 15.87 -7.72
N PRO A 177 -6.51 15.73 -9.05
CA PRO A 177 -5.90 14.64 -9.78
C PRO A 177 -4.39 14.86 -9.98
N ILE A 178 -3.63 14.97 -8.89
CA ILE A 178 -2.19 15.24 -8.88
C ILE A 178 -1.45 14.09 -9.58
N GLY A 179 -0.54 14.45 -10.48
CA GLY A 179 0.13 13.50 -11.38
C GLY A 179 -0.60 13.27 -12.70
N LEU A 180 -1.92 13.55 -12.78
CA LEU A 180 -2.73 13.43 -13.99
C LEU A 180 -3.45 14.74 -14.37
N LEU A 181 -2.95 15.89 -13.91
CA LEU A 181 -3.56 17.21 -14.16
C LEU A 181 -3.75 17.53 -15.66
N ARG A 182 -2.87 17.00 -16.51
CA ARG A 182 -2.88 17.20 -17.97
C ARG A 182 -3.38 15.99 -18.75
N ALA A 183 -3.91 14.96 -18.08
CA ALA A 183 -4.35 13.70 -18.72
C ALA A 183 -5.81 13.73 -19.22
N GLY A 184 -6.34 14.92 -19.47
CA GLY A 184 -7.72 15.13 -19.95
C GLY A 184 -8.73 15.35 -18.82
N TRP A 185 -10.02 15.38 -19.17
CA TRP A 185 -11.10 15.74 -18.25
C TRP A 185 -11.48 14.63 -17.24
N GLN A 186 -11.25 13.36 -17.60
CA GLN A 186 -11.71 12.21 -16.80
C GLN A 186 -11.14 12.18 -15.36
N PRO A 187 -9.82 12.38 -15.11
CA PRO A 187 -9.31 12.45 -13.75
C PRO A 187 -9.90 13.62 -12.95
N TRP A 188 -10.13 14.76 -13.59
CA TRP A 188 -10.78 15.92 -12.98
C TRP A 188 -12.22 15.63 -12.60
N PHE A 189 -13.01 15.03 -13.50
CA PHE A 189 -14.38 14.64 -13.22
C PHE A 189 -14.44 13.67 -12.04
N SER A 190 -13.59 12.65 -12.00
CA SER A 190 -13.52 11.71 -10.89
C SER A 190 -13.24 12.42 -9.56
N ALA A 191 -12.22 13.27 -9.51
CA ALA A 191 -11.87 14.00 -8.29
C ALA A 191 -12.98 14.96 -7.84
N MET A 192 -13.52 15.77 -8.76
CA MET A 192 -14.53 16.78 -8.42
C MET A 192 -15.88 16.15 -8.07
N ALA A 193 -16.34 15.14 -8.79
CA ALA A 193 -17.59 14.44 -8.47
C ALA A 193 -17.50 13.75 -7.09
N THR A 194 -16.36 13.13 -6.77
CA THR A 194 -16.12 12.57 -5.43
C THR A 194 -16.09 13.65 -4.37
N ASN A 195 -15.43 14.80 -4.60
CA ASN A 195 -15.40 15.92 -3.67
C ASN A 195 -16.81 16.48 -3.37
N VAL A 196 -17.64 16.61 -4.41
CA VAL A 196 -19.04 17.04 -4.23
C VAL A 196 -19.80 16.02 -3.39
N ALA A 197 -19.67 14.72 -3.70
CA ALA A 197 -20.35 13.66 -2.95
C ALA A 197 -19.88 13.63 -1.47
N ILE A 198 -18.59 13.80 -1.21
CA ILE A 198 -18.05 13.93 0.18
C ILE A 198 -18.65 15.15 0.88
N ALA A 199 -18.69 16.31 0.21
CA ALA A 199 -19.26 17.54 0.78
C ALA A 199 -20.75 17.37 1.11
N VAL A 200 -21.53 16.76 0.22
CA VAL A 200 -22.95 16.47 0.44
C VAL A 200 -23.14 15.50 1.61
N MET A 201 -22.37 14.41 1.66
CA MET A 201 -22.41 13.46 2.77
C MET A 201 -22.05 14.14 4.10
N ALA A 202 -20.96 14.91 4.15
CA ALA A 202 -20.53 15.60 5.35
C ALA A 202 -21.58 16.65 5.79
N ALA A 203 -22.14 17.43 4.85
CA ALA A 203 -23.18 18.41 5.15
C ALA A 203 -24.44 17.75 5.73
N LEU A 204 -24.86 16.61 5.15
CA LEU A 204 -25.99 15.83 5.67
C LEU A 204 -25.72 15.32 7.09
N MET A 205 -24.54 14.75 7.34
CA MET A 205 -24.16 14.24 8.66
C MET A 205 -24.07 15.38 9.69
N ILE A 206 -23.48 16.52 9.31
CA ILE A 206 -23.41 17.72 10.16
C ILE A 206 -24.81 18.27 10.48
N TRP A 207 -25.70 18.26 9.51
CA TRP A 207 -27.09 18.68 9.72
C TRP A 207 -27.84 17.74 10.68
N LEU A 208 -27.59 16.42 10.61
CA LEU A 208 -28.26 15.41 11.45
C LEU A 208 -27.79 15.43 12.90
N ILE A 209 -26.45 15.55 13.12
CA ILE A 209 -25.87 15.32 14.45
C ILE A 209 -25.00 16.49 14.96
N GLY A 210 -24.81 17.53 14.16
CA GLY A 210 -23.93 18.66 14.47
C GLY A 210 -22.47 18.45 14.05
N VAL A 211 -21.74 19.57 13.86
CA VAL A 211 -20.36 19.56 13.37
C VAL A 211 -19.39 18.89 14.37
N VAL A 212 -19.54 19.18 15.67
CA VAL A 212 -18.60 18.66 16.67
C VAL A 212 -18.69 17.13 16.81
N PRO A 213 -19.88 16.52 17.04
CA PRO A 213 -20.01 15.07 17.06
C PRO A 213 -19.53 14.40 15.76
N PHE A 214 -19.86 14.96 14.59
CA PHE A 214 -19.39 14.47 13.32
C PHE A 214 -17.86 14.39 13.26
N LEU A 215 -17.17 15.47 13.62
CA LEU A 215 -15.70 15.49 13.58
C LEU A 215 -15.09 14.56 14.63
N LEU A 216 -15.62 14.51 15.86
CA LEU A 216 -15.12 13.65 16.93
C LEU A 216 -15.23 12.15 16.59
N VAL A 217 -16.23 11.75 15.82
CA VAL A 217 -16.39 10.37 15.35
C VAL A 217 -15.59 10.10 14.07
N HIS A 218 -15.75 10.97 13.07
CA HIS A 218 -15.25 10.69 11.72
C HIS A 218 -13.72 10.80 11.62
N LEU A 219 -13.12 11.83 12.23
CA LEU A 219 -11.67 12.07 12.10
C LEU A 219 -10.81 10.93 12.68
N PRO A 220 -11.07 10.38 13.88
CA PRO A 220 -10.27 9.28 14.40
C PRO A 220 -10.30 8.05 13.49
N ILE A 221 -11.46 7.69 12.95
CA ILE A 221 -11.59 6.57 12.01
C ILE A 221 -10.75 6.80 10.76
N MET A 222 -10.88 7.99 10.16
CA MET A 222 -10.17 8.35 8.93
C MET A 222 -8.66 8.41 9.13
N LEU A 223 -8.18 9.05 10.20
CA LEU A 223 -6.74 9.18 10.49
C LEU A 223 -6.11 7.81 10.77
N LEU A 224 -6.73 6.98 11.60
CA LEU A 224 -6.24 5.64 11.90
C LEU A 224 -6.28 4.76 10.64
N GLY A 225 -7.40 4.76 9.90
CA GLY A 225 -7.54 3.99 8.67
C GLY A 225 -6.53 4.38 7.60
N ALA A 226 -6.31 5.69 7.41
CA ALA A 226 -5.30 6.21 6.49
C ALA A 226 -3.88 5.80 6.88
N SER A 227 -3.54 5.90 8.19
CA SER A 227 -2.23 5.50 8.70
C SER A 227 -1.98 4.01 8.51
N VAL A 228 -2.97 3.17 8.83
CA VAL A 228 -2.89 1.71 8.60
C VAL A 228 -2.78 1.39 7.11
N GLY A 229 -3.55 2.06 6.25
CA GLY A 229 -3.50 1.86 4.79
C GLY A 229 -2.12 2.19 4.22
N VAL A 230 -1.53 3.33 4.62
CA VAL A 230 -0.17 3.72 4.19
C VAL A 230 0.89 2.76 4.78
N TRP A 231 0.72 2.31 6.02
CA TRP A 231 1.59 1.29 6.61
C TRP A 231 1.58 -0.02 5.81
N LEU A 232 0.40 -0.53 5.47
CA LEU A 232 0.26 -1.76 4.67
C LEU A 232 0.95 -1.60 3.32
N PHE A 233 0.67 -0.51 2.60
CA PHE A 233 1.31 -0.22 1.34
C PHE A 233 2.84 -0.12 1.47
N TYR A 234 3.32 0.54 2.52
CA TYR A 234 4.75 0.70 2.78
C TYR A 234 5.46 -0.64 2.96
N VAL A 235 5.01 -1.47 3.90
CA VAL A 235 5.68 -2.75 4.22
C VAL A 235 5.59 -3.77 3.08
N GLN A 236 4.61 -3.60 2.20
CA GLN A 236 4.46 -4.45 1.02
C GLN A 236 5.51 -4.19 -0.05
N HIS A 237 6.16 -3.00 -0.06
CA HIS A 237 7.15 -2.61 -1.07
C HIS A 237 8.50 -2.18 -0.48
N GLN A 238 8.56 -1.84 0.80
CA GLN A 238 9.74 -1.30 1.48
C GLN A 238 10.29 -2.30 2.51
N PHE A 239 10.87 -3.38 2.05
CA PHE A 239 11.54 -4.40 2.87
C PHE A 239 12.97 -4.62 2.37
N GLU A 240 13.86 -5.22 3.17
CA GLU A 240 15.32 -5.20 2.95
C GLU A 240 15.71 -5.70 1.56
N HIS A 241 15.21 -6.88 1.17
CA HIS A 241 15.53 -7.54 -0.09
C HIS A 241 14.45 -7.34 -1.16
N THR A 242 13.79 -6.18 -1.16
CA THR A 242 12.87 -5.79 -2.24
C THR A 242 13.62 -5.68 -3.56
N TYR A 243 12.89 -5.53 -4.65
CA TYR A 243 13.45 -5.46 -6.00
C TYR A 243 13.28 -4.07 -6.59
N TRP A 244 14.42 -3.45 -6.94
CA TRP A 244 14.48 -2.25 -7.76
C TRP A 244 15.55 -2.44 -8.82
N THR A 245 15.24 -2.08 -10.06
CA THR A 245 16.21 -2.17 -11.15
C THR A 245 15.92 -1.15 -12.24
N HIS A 246 16.88 -0.98 -13.16
CA HIS A 246 16.75 -0.12 -14.32
C HIS A 246 15.87 -0.72 -15.41
N ASN A 247 15.36 0.11 -16.34
CA ASN A 247 14.46 -0.30 -17.42
C ASN A 247 14.96 -1.51 -18.21
N GLU A 248 16.28 -1.59 -18.45
CA GLU A 248 16.91 -2.64 -19.28
C GLU A 248 16.76 -4.05 -18.68
N ASP A 249 16.80 -4.13 -17.35
CA ASP A 249 16.72 -5.40 -16.60
C ASP A 249 15.34 -5.62 -15.96
N TRP A 250 14.42 -4.67 -16.12
CA TRP A 250 13.13 -4.74 -15.45
C TRP A 250 12.17 -5.68 -16.16
N ASN A 251 11.54 -6.57 -15.41
CA ASN A 251 10.42 -7.38 -15.89
C ASN A 251 9.31 -7.46 -14.83
N LEU A 252 8.08 -7.59 -15.29
CA LEU A 252 6.88 -7.54 -14.46
C LEU A 252 6.82 -8.68 -13.43
N GLN A 253 7.25 -9.90 -13.81
CA GLN A 253 7.14 -11.06 -12.93
C GLN A 253 8.12 -10.97 -11.75
N ASP A 254 9.37 -10.59 -12.00
CA ASP A 254 10.36 -10.37 -10.95
C ASP A 254 9.95 -9.21 -10.05
N ALA A 255 9.46 -8.12 -10.63
CA ALA A 255 8.95 -6.98 -9.89
C ALA A 255 7.76 -7.37 -8.98
N ALA A 256 6.84 -8.20 -9.47
CA ALA A 256 5.72 -8.69 -8.69
C ALA A 256 6.17 -9.60 -7.53
N LEU A 257 7.00 -10.60 -7.79
CA LEU A 257 7.36 -11.62 -6.79
C LEU A 257 8.44 -11.16 -5.82
N ARG A 258 9.36 -10.30 -6.25
CA ARG A 258 10.53 -9.87 -5.45
C ARG A 258 10.40 -8.43 -4.99
N GLY A 259 9.64 -7.59 -5.71
CA GLY A 259 9.36 -6.20 -5.35
C GLY A 259 8.14 -6.02 -4.45
N SER A 260 7.41 -7.12 -4.17
CA SER A 260 6.26 -7.12 -3.26
C SER A 260 6.39 -8.23 -2.22
N SER A 261 6.01 -7.96 -0.98
CA SER A 261 6.16 -8.91 0.13
C SER A 261 4.95 -9.84 0.29
N TYR A 262 5.20 -10.98 0.95
CA TYR A 262 4.15 -11.71 1.66
C TYR A 262 4.12 -11.21 3.12
N TYR A 263 3.21 -10.29 3.44
CA TYR A 263 3.02 -9.80 4.80
C TYR A 263 2.16 -10.79 5.59
N ASP A 264 2.83 -11.68 6.31
CA ASP A 264 2.20 -12.76 7.08
C ASP A 264 1.67 -12.23 8.42
N LEU A 265 0.40 -11.89 8.42
CA LEU A 265 -0.31 -11.33 9.55
C LEU A 265 -1.07 -12.41 10.35
N PRO A 266 -1.25 -12.23 11.68
CA PRO A 266 -2.19 -13.01 12.48
C PRO A 266 -3.60 -13.01 11.88
N GLY A 267 -4.37 -14.09 12.07
CA GLY A 267 -5.66 -14.33 11.41
C GLY A 267 -6.64 -13.16 11.46
N VAL A 268 -6.79 -12.52 12.63
CA VAL A 268 -7.68 -11.36 12.80
C VAL A 268 -7.21 -10.16 11.94
N LEU A 269 -5.93 -9.83 11.98
CA LEU A 269 -5.37 -8.73 11.18
C LEU A 269 -5.42 -9.06 9.69
N ARG A 270 -5.16 -10.31 9.31
CA ARG A 270 -5.30 -10.79 7.93
C ARG A 270 -6.73 -10.62 7.41
N TRP A 271 -7.72 -10.89 8.27
CA TRP A 271 -9.11 -10.68 7.91
C TRP A 271 -9.45 -9.20 7.71
N PHE A 272 -9.06 -8.31 8.64
CA PHE A 272 -9.29 -6.86 8.51
C PHE A 272 -8.59 -6.27 7.29
N THR A 273 -7.42 -6.76 6.93
CA THR A 273 -6.66 -6.32 5.75
C THR A 273 -7.07 -7.05 4.47
N ALA A 274 -8.17 -7.83 4.50
CA ALA A 274 -8.70 -8.55 3.34
C ALA A 274 -7.62 -9.37 2.61
N ASN A 275 -6.76 -10.08 3.34
CA ASN A 275 -5.67 -10.89 2.80
C ASN A 275 -4.68 -10.17 1.88
N ILE A 276 -4.70 -8.84 1.81
CA ILE A 276 -3.80 -8.07 0.91
C ILE A 276 -2.33 -8.27 1.27
N GLY A 277 -2.02 -8.84 2.43
CA GLY A 277 -0.66 -9.27 2.78
C GLY A 277 -0.06 -10.27 1.80
N VAL A 278 -0.87 -11.03 1.04
CA VAL A 278 -0.42 -11.87 -0.07
C VAL A 278 -0.14 -11.01 -1.31
N HIS A 279 0.69 -9.96 -1.14
CA HIS A 279 0.79 -8.86 -2.09
C HIS A 279 1.59 -9.20 -3.35
N HIS A 280 2.60 -10.04 -3.24
CA HIS A 280 3.37 -10.54 -4.37
C HIS A 280 2.50 -11.36 -5.35
N VAL A 281 1.58 -12.19 -4.86
CA VAL A 281 0.60 -12.91 -5.69
C VAL A 281 -0.40 -11.94 -6.30
N HIS A 282 -0.84 -10.93 -5.52
CA HIS A 282 -1.72 -9.88 -6.00
C HIS A 282 -1.06 -9.08 -7.15
N HIS A 283 0.21 -8.68 -7.03
CA HIS A 283 0.93 -8.02 -8.12
C HIS A 283 1.10 -8.90 -9.35
N LEU A 284 1.35 -10.19 -9.16
CA LEU A 284 1.48 -11.15 -10.26
C LEU A 284 0.14 -11.40 -10.98
N CYS A 285 -0.98 -11.37 -10.24
CA CYS A 285 -2.31 -11.68 -10.74
C CYS A 285 -3.40 -10.87 -10.03
N SER A 286 -3.44 -9.55 -10.27
CA SER A 286 -4.29 -8.59 -9.58
C SER A 286 -5.81 -8.80 -9.73
N ARG A 287 -6.23 -9.66 -10.65
CA ARG A 287 -7.64 -10.01 -10.85
C ARG A 287 -8.13 -11.16 -9.95
N ILE A 288 -7.31 -11.67 -9.04
CA ILE A 288 -7.74 -12.62 -8.01
C ILE A 288 -8.44 -11.84 -6.90
N PRO A 289 -9.74 -12.10 -6.61
CA PRO A 289 -10.41 -11.46 -5.48
C PRO A 289 -9.69 -11.78 -4.17
N PHE A 290 -9.62 -10.82 -3.27
CA PHE A 290 -8.87 -10.96 -2.01
C PHE A 290 -9.26 -12.20 -1.19
N TYR A 291 -10.50 -12.61 -1.24
CA TYR A 291 -11.00 -13.79 -0.52
C TYR A 291 -10.54 -15.12 -1.14
N ARG A 292 -9.96 -15.11 -2.34
CA ARG A 292 -9.35 -16.27 -3.00
C ARG A 292 -7.82 -16.32 -2.86
N LEU A 293 -7.15 -15.22 -2.49
CA LEU A 293 -5.70 -15.18 -2.29
C LEU A 293 -5.18 -16.25 -1.34
N PRO A 294 -5.83 -16.55 -0.18
CA PRO A 294 -5.39 -17.63 0.69
C PRO A 294 -5.48 -19.03 0.06
N ALA A 295 -6.43 -19.25 -0.85
CA ALA A 295 -6.53 -20.52 -1.57
C ALA A 295 -5.41 -20.67 -2.60
N ALA A 296 -5.10 -19.60 -3.33
CA ALA A 296 -3.97 -19.55 -4.24
C ALA A 296 -2.65 -19.86 -3.52
N LEU A 297 -2.40 -19.22 -2.36
CA LEU A 297 -1.20 -19.44 -1.56
C LEU A 297 -1.08 -20.88 -1.03
N ARG A 298 -2.20 -21.53 -0.69
CA ARG A 298 -2.18 -22.94 -0.27
C ARG A 298 -1.88 -23.92 -1.40
N HIS A 299 -2.31 -23.61 -2.63
CA HIS A 299 -2.02 -24.46 -3.80
C HIS A 299 -0.60 -24.28 -4.34
N TYR A 300 0.02 -23.14 -4.08
CA TYR A 300 1.37 -22.79 -4.49
C TYR A 300 2.20 -22.41 -3.25
N PRO A 301 2.56 -23.41 -2.39
CA PRO A 301 3.23 -23.15 -1.11
C PRO A 301 4.61 -22.49 -1.28
N GLU A 302 5.26 -22.67 -2.43
CA GLU A 302 6.51 -21.99 -2.77
C GLU A 302 6.39 -20.46 -2.76
N LEU A 303 5.21 -19.93 -3.02
CA LEU A 303 4.94 -18.49 -2.93
C LEU A 303 4.94 -18.00 -1.48
N ALA A 304 4.67 -18.88 -0.49
CA ALA A 304 4.59 -18.47 0.91
C ALA A 304 5.95 -18.07 1.50
N GLU A 305 7.05 -18.54 0.92
CA GLU A 305 8.40 -18.22 1.37
C GLU A 305 8.99 -16.99 0.63
N SER A 306 8.39 -16.58 -0.48
CA SER A 306 8.86 -15.45 -1.27
C SER A 306 8.55 -14.12 -0.57
N GLY A 307 9.59 -13.38 -0.19
CA GLY A 307 9.44 -12.05 0.44
C GLY A 307 8.63 -12.07 1.74
N ARG A 308 8.61 -13.18 2.49
CA ARG A 308 7.84 -13.33 3.73
C ARG A 308 8.30 -12.34 4.79
N LEU A 309 7.35 -11.58 5.32
CA LEU A 309 7.54 -10.56 6.34
C LEU A 309 6.50 -10.74 7.45
N THR A 310 6.92 -11.02 8.66
CA THR A 310 6.02 -11.09 9.82
C THR A 310 5.69 -9.70 10.36
N LEU A 311 4.63 -9.60 11.20
CA LEU A 311 4.26 -8.35 11.86
C LEU A 311 5.42 -7.73 12.64
N VAL A 312 6.20 -8.53 13.37
CA VAL A 312 7.34 -8.03 14.16
C VAL A 312 8.47 -7.53 13.26
N GLN A 313 8.80 -8.28 12.21
CA GLN A 313 9.83 -7.87 11.24
C GLN A 313 9.47 -6.59 10.51
N SER A 314 8.16 -6.35 10.25
CA SER A 314 7.71 -5.17 9.52
C SER A 314 8.08 -3.85 10.19
N PHE A 315 8.22 -3.82 11.52
CA PHE A 315 8.67 -2.62 12.23
C PHE A 315 10.12 -2.23 11.90
N SER A 316 10.97 -3.19 11.52
CA SER A 316 12.34 -2.90 11.07
C SER A 316 12.37 -2.18 9.72
N CYS A 317 11.36 -2.41 8.86
CA CYS A 317 11.27 -1.80 7.53
C CYS A 317 11.24 -0.26 7.57
N VAL A 318 10.76 0.33 8.68
CA VAL A 318 10.71 1.78 8.88
C VAL A 318 12.08 2.46 8.75
N ARG A 319 13.16 1.73 9.02
CA ARG A 319 14.55 2.22 8.93
C ARG A 319 15.12 2.13 7.51
N LEU A 320 14.47 1.38 6.62
CA LEU A 320 14.93 1.12 5.26
C LEU A 320 14.47 2.26 4.35
N VAL A 321 15.39 3.16 3.98
CA VAL A 321 15.05 4.46 3.40
C VAL A 321 15.76 4.77 2.08
N LEU A 322 16.83 4.03 1.74
CA LEU A 322 17.64 4.25 0.53
C LEU A 322 17.87 2.93 -0.18
N TRP A 323 17.79 2.93 -1.51
CA TRP A 323 18.16 1.80 -2.32
C TRP A 323 19.67 1.80 -2.60
N ASP A 324 20.36 0.75 -2.17
CA ASP A 324 21.76 0.52 -2.48
C ASP A 324 21.87 -0.34 -3.76
N GLU A 325 22.26 0.29 -4.87
CA GLU A 325 22.36 -0.35 -6.18
C GLU A 325 23.46 -1.42 -6.21
N ALA A 326 24.56 -1.22 -5.45
CA ALA A 326 25.68 -2.18 -5.40
C ALA A 326 25.34 -3.43 -4.61
N ARG A 327 24.62 -3.27 -3.49
CA ARG A 327 24.19 -4.37 -2.63
C ARG A 327 22.83 -4.96 -3.00
N ARG A 328 22.11 -4.29 -3.91
CA ARG A 328 20.76 -4.66 -4.35
C ARG A 328 19.79 -4.87 -3.17
N ARG A 329 19.78 -3.92 -2.22
CA ARG A 329 18.88 -3.94 -1.06
C ARG A 329 18.62 -2.52 -0.54
N LEU A 330 17.56 -2.39 0.27
CA LEU A 330 17.29 -1.17 1.01
C LEU A 330 18.20 -1.08 2.25
N ILE A 331 18.72 0.11 2.50
CA ILE A 331 19.58 0.41 3.65
C ILE A 331 19.04 1.58 4.48
N SER A 332 19.53 1.69 5.72
CA SER A 332 19.23 2.80 6.60
C SER A 332 20.20 3.98 6.42
N PHE A 333 19.80 5.18 6.87
CA PHE A 333 20.73 6.31 6.95
C PHE A 333 21.93 6.05 7.88
N ARG A 334 21.75 5.22 8.91
CA ARG A 334 22.84 4.85 9.83
C ARG A 334 23.89 3.99 9.12
N GLU A 335 23.44 3.02 8.37
CA GLU A 335 24.30 2.13 7.58
C GLU A 335 25.11 2.91 6.55
N LEU A 336 24.47 3.82 5.81
CA LEU A 336 25.16 4.73 4.90
C LEU A 336 26.29 5.53 5.59
N GLN A 337 26.05 6.05 6.81
CA GLN A 337 27.06 6.81 7.54
C GLN A 337 28.23 5.93 8.00
N THR A 338 27.97 4.68 8.40
CA THR A 338 28.99 3.74 8.81
C THR A 338 29.92 3.39 7.64
N ASP A 339 29.36 3.13 6.46
CA ASP A 339 30.11 2.83 5.24
C ASP A 339 31.02 4.00 4.82
N HIS A 340 30.51 5.23 4.88
CA HIS A 340 31.32 6.41 4.58
C HIS A 340 32.48 6.62 5.55
N ARG A 341 32.31 6.32 6.84
CA ARG A 341 33.38 6.40 7.83
C ARG A 341 34.42 5.31 7.61
N ALA A 342 33.99 4.09 7.29
CA ALA A 342 34.90 2.99 6.99
C ALA A 342 35.79 3.28 5.78
N CYS A 343 35.21 3.83 4.70
CA CYS A 343 35.98 4.24 3.53
C CYS A 343 36.95 5.40 3.80
N ALA A 344 36.59 6.32 4.69
CA ALA A 344 37.46 7.47 5.04
C ALA A 344 38.67 7.07 5.94
N HIS A 345 38.65 5.89 6.56
CA HIS A 345 39.72 5.38 7.44
C HIS A 345 40.62 4.35 6.76
N VAL A 346 40.52 4.05 5.49
CA VAL A 346 41.46 3.22 4.76
C VAL A 346 42.70 4.11 4.47
N PRO A 347 43.86 3.90 5.13
CA PRO A 347 45.08 4.69 4.85
C PRO A 347 45.51 4.36 3.40
N PHE A 348 45.80 5.39 2.63
CA PHE A 348 46.50 5.21 1.37
C PHE A 348 47.83 4.53 1.66
N SER A 349 47.92 3.25 1.35
CA SER A 349 49.20 2.56 1.33
C SER A 349 50.04 3.16 0.19
N THR A 350 50.92 4.11 0.55
CA THR A 350 51.96 4.54 -0.37
C THR A 350 52.92 3.35 -0.50
N SER A 351 52.72 2.53 -1.54
CA SER A 351 53.77 1.60 -1.97
C SER A 351 54.90 2.42 -2.56
N SER A 352 55.88 2.76 -1.72
CA SER A 352 57.21 3.13 -2.16
C SER A 352 57.87 1.88 -2.69
N THR A 353 57.91 1.72 -3.99
CA THR A 353 58.83 0.80 -4.67
C THR A 353 60.21 1.44 -4.71
N PRO A 354 61.24 0.69 -4.39
CA PRO A 354 62.66 1.16 -4.50
C PRO A 354 63.10 1.22 -5.96
#